data_e2514dd5297c0044cbd5d971df42ae7e
#
_entry.id   e2514dd5297c0044cbd5d971df42ae7e
#
_cell.length_a   1.000
_cell.length_b   1.000
_cell.length_c   1.000
_cell.angle_alpha   90.00
_cell.angle_beta   90.00
_cell.angle_gamma   90.00
#
_symmetry.space_group_name_H-M   'P 1'
#
loop_
_entity.id
_entity.type
_entity.pdbx_description
1 polymer ?
#
loop_
_entity_poly.entity_id
_entity_poly.type
_entity_poly.pdbx_seq_one_letter_code
_entity_poly.pdbx_strand_id
1 'polypeptide(L)'
;MAEVIAITKQRPLNQFERDSLIKRFEFTYEMAWKLMMSYEKDNGVIGLAGSKDVVRQAFSLSLIDNGDAWMEMIDDRNRTTHIYDEEMAADVIDEIIHTYHPLFVELENRMDQLAKK
;
A
#
# COMPACT_ATOMS: atom_id res chain seq x y z
N MET A 1 6.16 8.29 -4.59
CA MET A 1 4.86 8.07 -5.27
C MET A 1 4.12 9.37 -5.57
N ALA A 2 4.05 10.26 -4.62
CA ALA A 2 3.29 11.51 -4.80
C ALA A 2 3.76 12.32 -6.02
N GLU A 3 5.05 12.39 -6.26
CA GLU A 3 5.61 13.13 -7.39
C GLU A 3 5.16 12.56 -8.73
N VAL A 4 5.19 11.24 -8.89
CA VAL A 4 4.75 10.58 -10.13
C VAL A 4 3.24 10.74 -10.30
N ILE A 5 2.49 10.59 -9.23
CA ILE A 5 1.03 10.77 -9.26
C ILE A 5 0.66 12.19 -9.66
N ALA A 6 1.39 13.19 -9.18
CA ALA A 6 1.16 14.59 -9.56
C ALA A 6 1.29 14.82 -11.06
N ILE A 7 2.18 14.08 -11.73
CA ILE A 7 2.36 14.17 -13.18
C ILE A 7 1.10 13.74 -13.94
N THR A 8 0.34 12.78 -13.39
CA THR A 8 -0.88 12.26 -14.04
C THR A 8 -1.95 13.33 -14.24
N LYS A 9 -1.92 14.39 -13.43
CA LYS A 9 -2.85 15.52 -13.55
C LYS A 9 -2.54 16.42 -14.74
N GLN A 10 -1.35 16.31 -15.31
CA GLN A 10 -0.87 17.14 -16.40
C GLN A 10 -0.82 16.39 -17.72
N ARG A 11 -0.48 15.12 -17.70
CA ARG A 11 -0.32 14.28 -18.89
C ARG A 11 -0.31 12.79 -18.52
N PRO A 12 -0.52 11.88 -19.49
CA PRO A 12 -0.34 10.45 -19.26
C PRO A 12 1.11 10.13 -18.91
N LEU A 13 1.32 9.09 -18.10
CA LEU A 13 2.65 8.62 -17.74
C LEU A 13 3.31 7.91 -18.93
N ASN A 14 4.62 8.13 -19.09
CA ASN A 14 5.41 7.32 -20.02
C ASN A 14 5.78 5.98 -19.37
N GLN A 15 6.41 5.08 -20.13
CA GLN A 15 6.73 3.74 -19.65
C GLN A 15 7.66 3.75 -18.46
N PHE A 16 8.65 4.63 -18.44
CA PHE A 16 9.58 4.74 -17.31
C PHE A 16 8.88 5.19 -16.03
N GLU A 17 7.95 6.12 -16.16
CA GLU A 17 7.17 6.61 -15.03
C GLU A 17 6.21 5.55 -14.50
N ARG A 18 5.60 4.77 -15.38
CA ARG A 18 4.75 3.64 -15.00
C ARG A 18 5.54 2.59 -14.23
N ASP A 19 6.69 2.19 -14.75
CA ASP A 19 7.56 1.22 -14.12
C ASP A 19 8.04 1.72 -12.75
N SER A 20 8.41 2.98 -12.68
CA SER A 20 8.82 3.62 -11.43
C SER A 20 7.69 3.63 -10.40
N LEU A 21 6.47 3.93 -10.82
CA LEU A 21 5.32 3.98 -9.92
C LEU A 21 5.02 2.59 -9.35
N ILE A 22 5.04 1.55 -10.17
CA ILE A 22 4.83 0.17 -9.72
C ILE A 22 5.92 -0.22 -8.72
N LYS A 23 7.18 0.09 -9.01
CA LYS A 23 8.29 -0.23 -8.13
C LYS A 23 8.18 0.48 -6.79
N ARG A 24 7.83 1.76 -6.81
CA ARG A 24 7.62 2.54 -5.60
C ARG A 24 6.44 2.03 -4.79
N PHE A 25 5.38 1.59 -5.46
CA PHE A 25 4.25 0.94 -4.81
C PHE A 25 4.70 -0.33 -4.07
N GLU A 26 5.48 -1.18 -4.72
CA GLU A 26 6.00 -2.40 -4.09
C GLU A 26 6.82 -2.11 -2.84
N PHE A 27 7.73 -1.14 -2.90
CA PHE A 27 8.53 -0.74 -1.75
C PHE A 27 7.67 -0.16 -0.63
N THR A 28 6.73 0.72 -0.98
CA THR A 28 5.87 1.36 0.01
C THR A 28 4.99 0.33 0.71
N TYR A 29 4.44 -0.62 -0.03
CA TYR A 29 3.67 -1.72 0.52
C TYR A 29 4.49 -2.54 1.53
N GLU A 30 5.71 -2.91 1.16
CA GLU A 30 6.59 -3.69 2.06
C GLU A 30 6.87 -2.93 3.36
N MET A 31 7.16 -1.64 3.26
CA MET A 31 7.38 -0.80 4.44
C MET A 31 6.10 -0.67 5.28
N ALA A 32 4.95 -0.54 4.62
CA ALA A 32 3.68 -0.32 5.31
C ALA A 32 3.31 -1.51 6.19
N TRP A 33 3.31 -2.73 5.66
CA TRP A 33 2.91 -3.88 6.47
C TRP A 33 3.95 -4.23 7.54
N LYS A 34 5.24 -3.96 7.29
CA LYS A 34 6.27 -4.14 8.31
C LYS A 34 6.11 -3.14 9.45
N LEU A 35 5.71 -1.92 9.15
CA LEU A 35 5.40 -0.91 10.15
C LEU A 35 4.19 -1.33 10.99
N MET A 36 3.14 -1.84 10.36
CA MET A 36 1.98 -2.40 11.06
C MET A 36 2.40 -3.54 11.98
N MET A 37 3.23 -4.45 11.49
CA MET A 37 3.72 -5.58 12.27
C MET A 37 4.48 -5.12 13.51
N SER A 38 5.34 -4.13 13.37
CA SER A 38 6.10 -3.57 14.47
C SER A 38 5.17 -2.98 15.54
N TYR A 39 4.17 -2.22 15.11
CA TYR A 39 3.16 -1.65 16.02
C TYR A 39 2.39 -2.75 16.75
N GLU A 40 1.98 -3.80 16.03
CA GLU A 40 1.22 -4.92 16.59
C GLU A 40 2.03 -5.67 17.64
N LYS A 41 3.31 -5.93 17.35
CA LYS A 41 4.22 -6.59 18.29
C LYS A 41 4.41 -5.75 19.55
N ASP A 42 4.53 -4.44 19.39
CA ASP A 42 4.66 -3.52 20.53
C ASP A 42 3.39 -3.51 21.39
N ASN A 43 2.25 -3.88 20.82
CA ASN A 43 0.98 -4.00 21.53
C ASN A 43 0.65 -5.44 21.96
N GLY A 44 1.65 -6.31 21.96
CA GLY A 44 1.51 -7.66 22.52
C GLY A 44 0.97 -8.72 21.55
N VAL A 45 0.84 -8.40 20.27
CA VAL A 45 0.36 -9.39 19.29
C VAL A 45 1.47 -10.38 18.97
N ILE A 46 1.13 -11.66 18.97
CA ILE A 46 2.05 -12.76 18.67
C ILE A 46 1.45 -13.65 17.58
N GLY A 47 2.29 -14.50 16.96
CA GLY A 47 1.82 -15.51 16.00
C GLY A 47 1.48 -14.96 14.63
N LEU A 48 2.03 -13.81 14.26
CA LEU A 48 1.79 -13.22 12.94
C LEU A 48 2.50 -14.06 11.87
N ALA A 49 1.73 -14.53 10.87
CA ALA A 49 2.22 -15.46 9.85
C ALA A 49 2.50 -14.82 8.49
N GLY A 50 2.39 -13.51 8.34
CA GLY A 50 2.66 -12.83 7.08
C GLY A 50 1.82 -11.59 6.92
N SER A 51 1.89 -10.97 5.73
CA SER A 51 1.24 -9.68 5.49
C SER A 51 -0.28 -9.72 5.64
N LYS A 52 -0.94 -10.80 5.25
CA LYS A 52 -2.40 -10.90 5.41
C LYS A 52 -2.82 -10.91 6.88
N ASP A 53 -2.12 -11.64 7.71
CA ASP A 53 -2.39 -11.65 9.15
C ASP A 53 -2.13 -10.28 9.78
N VAL A 54 -1.04 -9.64 9.38
CA VAL A 54 -0.68 -8.31 9.87
C VAL A 54 -1.77 -7.30 9.52
N VAL A 55 -2.28 -7.34 8.30
CA VAL A 55 -3.34 -6.42 7.84
C VAL A 55 -4.65 -6.70 8.57
N ARG A 56 -5.04 -7.96 8.75
CA ARG A 56 -6.23 -8.32 9.52
C ARG A 56 -6.15 -7.80 10.96
N GLN A 57 -5.00 -7.95 11.57
CA GLN A 57 -4.79 -7.49 12.93
C GLN A 57 -4.80 -5.96 13.01
N ALA A 58 -4.23 -5.29 12.02
CA ALA A 58 -4.26 -3.83 11.94
C ALA A 58 -5.70 -3.31 11.88
N PHE A 59 -6.56 -3.97 11.12
CA PHE A 59 -7.98 -3.63 11.07
C PHE A 59 -8.65 -3.84 12.44
N SER A 60 -8.36 -4.96 13.10
CA SER A 60 -8.90 -5.26 14.44
C SER A 60 -8.49 -4.23 15.48
N LEU A 61 -7.29 -3.68 15.37
CA LEU A 61 -6.77 -2.66 16.29
C LEU A 61 -7.14 -1.24 15.89
N SER A 62 -7.96 -1.08 14.87
CA SER A 62 -8.38 0.23 14.33
C SER A 62 -7.21 1.07 13.81
N LEU A 63 -6.11 0.42 13.44
CA LEU A 63 -4.98 1.09 12.81
C LEU A 63 -5.30 1.48 11.37
N ILE A 64 -6.13 0.67 10.70
CA ILE A 64 -6.65 0.94 9.37
C ILE A 64 -8.18 0.78 9.39
N ASP A 65 -8.88 1.50 8.52
CA ASP A 65 -10.34 1.48 8.46
C ASP A 65 -10.88 0.64 7.30
N ASN A 66 -10.16 0.57 6.19
CA ASN A 66 -10.62 -0.13 4.98
C ASN A 66 -9.83 -1.42 4.76
N GLY A 67 -10.16 -2.45 5.56
CA GLY A 67 -9.49 -3.74 5.50
C GLY A 67 -9.62 -4.42 4.15
N ASP A 68 -10.78 -4.31 3.51
CA ASP A 68 -11.02 -4.94 2.19
C ASP A 68 -10.11 -4.36 1.12
N ALA A 69 -9.94 -3.02 1.09
CA ALA A 69 -9.04 -2.37 0.14
C ALA A 69 -7.57 -2.78 0.38
N TRP A 70 -7.17 -2.91 1.63
CA TRP A 70 -5.83 -3.41 1.96
C TRP A 70 -5.62 -4.86 1.51
N MET A 71 -6.65 -5.71 1.62
CA MET A 71 -6.56 -7.10 1.14
C MET A 71 -6.47 -7.14 -0.38
N GLU A 72 -7.22 -6.30 -1.09
CA GLU A 72 -7.08 -6.15 -2.55
C GLU A 72 -5.69 -5.67 -2.94
N MET A 73 -5.12 -4.76 -2.15
CA MET A 73 -3.75 -4.27 -2.37
C MET A 73 -2.74 -5.42 -2.30
N ILE A 74 -2.90 -6.33 -1.35
CA ILE A 74 -2.02 -7.51 -1.23
C ILE A 74 -2.09 -8.35 -2.50
N ASP A 75 -3.28 -8.61 -3.00
CA ASP A 75 -3.49 -9.39 -4.22
C ASP A 75 -2.86 -8.69 -5.43
N ASP A 76 -3.06 -7.39 -5.57
CA ASP A 76 -2.48 -6.61 -6.66
C ASP A 76 -0.96 -6.54 -6.56
N ARG A 77 -0.42 -6.40 -5.33
CA ARG A 77 1.04 -6.44 -5.11
C ARG A 77 1.61 -7.78 -5.60
N ASN A 78 0.94 -8.88 -5.31
CA ASN A 78 1.39 -10.19 -5.78
C ASN A 78 1.30 -10.32 -7.29
N ARG A 79 0.32 -9.67 -7.92
CA ARG A 79 0.19 -9.64 -9.39
C ARG A 79 1.28 -8.81 -10.06
N THR A 80 1.89 -7.82 -9.40
CA THR A 80 2.91 -6.98 -10.02
C THR A 80 4.15 -7.76 -10.45
N THR A 81 4.39 -8.93 -9.87
CA THR A 81 5.49 -9.81 -10.30
C THR A 81 5.18 -10.54 -11.60
N HIS A 82 3.92 -10.51 -12.06
CA HIS A 82 3.41 -11.23 -13.22
C HIS A 82 2.65 -10.33 -14.20
N ILE A 83 3.05 -9.05 -14.29
CA ILE A 83 2.45 -8.12 -15.26
C ILE A 83 3.14 -8.34 -16.61
N TYR A 84 2.39 -8.88 -17.57
CA TYR A 84 2.91 -9.19 -18.90
C TYR A 84 2.34 -8.31 -20.00
N ASP A 85 1.31 -7.50 -19.72
CA ASP A 85 0.70 -6.64 -20.71
C ASP A 85 0.36 -5.25 -20.15
N GLU A 86 0.15 -4.30 -21.04
CA GLU A 86 -0.12 -2.91 -20.67
C GLU A 86 -1.50 -2.71 -20.06
N GLU A 87 -2.48 -3.52 -20.42
CA GLU A 87 -3.82 -3.41 -19.86
C GLU A 87 -3.82 -3.75 -18.38
N MET A 88 -3.16 -4.84 -18.00
CA MET A 88 -3.01 -5.22 -16.60
C MET A 88 -2.22 -4.17 -15.82
N ALA A 89 -1.15 -3.65 -16.42
CA ALA A 89 -0.34 -2.59 -15.82
C ALA A 89 -1.17 -1.32 -15.60
N ALA A 90 -1.99 -0.95 -16.57
CA ALA A 90 -2.85 0.24 -16.47
C ALA A 90 -3.86 0.10 -15.35
N ASP A 91 -4.47 -1.08 -15.18
CA ASP A 91 -5.42 -1.35 -14.10
C ASP A 91 -4.77 -1.21 -12.72
N VAL A 92 -3.58 -1.78 -12.55
CA VAL A 92 -2.85 -1.68 -11.28
C VAL A 92 -2.44 -0.24 -11.00
N ILE A 93 -1.95 0.48 -12.01
CA ILE A 93 -1.57 1.89 -11.88
C ILE A 93 -2.76 2.75 -11.45
N ASP A 94 -3.92 2.52 -12.05
CA ASP A 94 -5.14 3.24 -11.71
C ASP A 94 -5.50 3.02 -10.23
N GLU A 95 -5.44 1.78 -9.77
CA GLU A 95 -5.69 1.46 -8.36
C GLU A 95 -4.64 2.09 -7.43
N ILE A 96 -3.36 2.12 -7.83
CA ILE A 96 -2.31 2.77 -7.05
C ILE A 96 -2.64 4.25 -6.85
N ILE A 97 -3.03 4.94 -7.91
CA ILE A 97 -3.29 6.37 -7.87
C ILE A 97 -4.54 6.68 -7.04
N HIS A 98 -5.63 5.97 -7.28
CA HIS A 98 -6.94 6.33 -6.75
C HIS A 98 -7.30 5.64 -5.43
N THR A 99 -6.70 4.49 -5.14
CA THR A 99 -7.04 3.71 -3.96
C THR A 99 -5.86 3.54 -3.01
N TYR A 100 -4.73 3.02 -3.50
CA TYR A 100 -3.66 2.58 -2.62
C TYR A 100 -2.81 3.71 -2.06
N HIS A 101 -2.48 4.70 -2.88
CA HIS A 101 -1.74 5.87 -2.38
C HIS A 101 -2.51 6.59 -1.26
N PRO A 102 -3.82 6.86 -1.39
CA PRO A 102 -4.59 7.41 -0.27
C PRO A 102 -4.55 6.55 0.99
N LEU A 103 -4.56 5.22 0.86
CA LEU A 103 -4.46 4.33 2.02
C LEU A 103 -3.12 4.46 2.74
N PHE A 104 -2.03 4.59 1.99
CA PHE A 104 -0.71 4.82 2.58
C PHE A 104 -0.65 6.14 3.33
N VAL A 105 -1.24 7.19 2.76
CA VAL A 105 -1.30 8.51 3.42
C VAL A 105 -2.09 8.43 4.71
N GLU A 106 -3.22 7.75 4.71
CA GLU A 106 -4.03 7.54 5.90
C GLU A 106 -3.26 6.79 6.99
N LEU A 107 -2.54 5.74 6.61
CA LEU A 107 -1.72 4.98 7.57
C LEU A 107 -0.63 5.86 8.17
N GLU A 108 0.08 6.63 7.35
CA GLU A 108 1.11 7.54 7.81
C GLU A 108 0.56 8.55 8.83
N ASN A 109 -0.58 9.15 8.51
CA ASN A 109 -1.24 10.10 9.40
C ASN A 109 -1.66 9.44 10.73
N ARG A 110 -2.19 8.23 10.66
CA ARG A 110 -2.60 7.50 11.85
C ARG A 110 -1.41 7.15 12.74
N MET A 111 -0.31 6.71 12.15
CA MET A 111 0.92 6.39 12.88
C MET A 111 1.51 7.66 13.53
N ASP A 112 1.49 8.78 12.83
CA ASP A 112 1.93 10.06 13.37
C ASP A 112 1.09 10.47 14.60
N GLN A 113 -0.23 10.31 14.53
CA GLN A 113 -1.12 10.60 15.64
C GLN A 113 -0.82 9.71 16.85
N LEU A 114 -0.57 8.42 16.62
CA LEU A 114 -0.23 7.47 17.69
C LEU A 114 1.12 7.78 18.32
N ALA A 115 2.08 8.23 17.54
CA ALA A 115 3.40 8.61 18.02
C ALA A 115 3.39 9.85 18.91
N LYS A 116 2.36 10.71 18.80
CA LYS A 116 2.20 11.93 19.59
C LYS A 116 1.52 11.71 20.95
N LYS A 117 1.05 10.52 21.20
CA LYS A 117 0.43 10.17 22.48
C LYS A 117 1.50 9.66 23.52
#